data_c936804571efeb396cb5b458a65ba067
#
_entry.id   c936804571efeb396cb5b458a65ba067
#
_cell.length_a   1.000
_cell.length_b   1.000
_cell.length_c   1.000
_cell.angle_alpha   90.00
_cell.angle_beta   90.00
_cell.angle_gamma   90.00
#
_symmetry.space_group_name_H-M   'P 1'
#
loop_
_entity.id
_entity.type
_entity.pdbx_description
1 polymer ?
#
loop_
_entity_poly.entity_id
_entity_poly.type
_entity_poly.pdbx_seq_one_letter_code
_entity_poly.pdbx_strand_id
1 'polypeptide(L)'
;MCIRDRSAACRSLANEFGAVLLEEGCGLAPHPLLRELTSEISASKALTLLRLSGDAGVDESGEGSWMEALAAWRIPVLMLAQPRADGRFAGIVPASVAFARALNLSLLGLVQLGGEWDVPKRRTDGLPWCGCLQGPDDDPRGLISCLQHRQEVLARGEASGSV
;
A
#
# COMPACT_ATOMS: atom_id res chain seq x y z
N MET A 1 -11.68 3.47 -13.56
CA MET A 1 -10.82 4.31 -12.70
C MET A 1 -9.71 4.87 -13.55
N CYS A 2 -9.48 6.18 -13.53
CA CYS A 2 -8.40 6.77 -14.32
C CYS A 2 -7.05 6.44 -13.67
N ILE A 3 -6.12 5.82 -14.40
CA ILE A 3 -4.74 5.53 -13.94
C ILE A 3 -4.08 6.82 -13.40
N ARG A 4 -4.45 7.98 -13.95
CA ARG A 4 -3.93 9.29 -13.51
C ARG A 4 -4.20 9.60 -12.04
N ASP A 5 -5.36 9.18 -11.51
CA ASP A 5 -5.74 9.48 -10.13
C ASP A 5 -4.90 8.70 -9.12
N ARG A 6 -4.56 7.44 -9.42
CA ARG A 6 -3.66 6.62 -8.57
C ARG A 6 -2.23 7.14 -8.61
N SER A 7 -1.72 7.50 -9.78
CA SER A 7 -0.37 8.07 -9.89
C SER A 7 -0.26 9.43 -9.19
N ALA A 8 -1.30 10.27 -9.30
CA ALA A 8 -1.35 11.54 -8.57
C ALA A 8 -1.35 11.32 -7.05
N ALA A 9 -2.16 10.38 -6.55
CA ALA A 9 -2.20 10.03 -5.13
C ALA A 9 -0.84 9.50 -4.64
N CYS A 10 -0.17 8.62 -5.40
CA CYS A 10 1.15 8.12 -5.03
C CYS A 10 2.20 9.22 -5.02
N ARG A 11 2.16 10.16 -5.98
CA ARG A 11 3.06 11.33 -5.97
C ARG A 11 2.82 12.23 -4.77
N SER A 12 1.56 12.51 -4.43
CA SER A 12 1.22 13.30 -3.25
C SER A 12 1.78 12.65 -1.98
N LEU A 13 1.55 11.35 -1.80
CA LEU A 13 2.09 10.60 -0.66
C LEU A 13 3.63 10.61 -0.65
N ALA A 14 4.27 10.38 -1.78
CA ALA A 14 5.73 10.38 -1.87
C ALA A 14 6.31 11.74 -1.47
N ASN A 15 5.73 12.85 -1.96
CA ASN A 15 6.15 14.20 -1.60
C ASN A 15 6.02 14.47 -0.10
N GLU A 16 4.90 14.09 0.52
CA GLU A 16 4.66 14.28 1.95
C GLU A 16 5.61 13.46 2.84
N PHE A 17 5.99 12.27 2.37
CA PHE A 17 6.98 11.43 3.05
C PHE A 17 8.43 11.81 2.74
N GLY A 18 8.68 12.71 1.79
CA GLY A 18 10.02 12.97 1.28
C GLY A 18 10.64 11.73 0.61
N ALA A 19 9.82 10.90 0.00
CA ALA A 19 10.19 9.61 -0.58
C ALA A 19 10.45 9.72 -2.09
N VAL A 20 11.35 8.88 -2.59
CA VAL A 20 11.49 8.64 -4.02
C VAL A 20 10.33 7.74 -4.48
N LEU A 21 9.62 8.13 -5.54
CA LEU A 21 8.56 7.32 -6.13
C LEU A 21 9.10 6.53 -7.32
N LEU A 22 8.97 5.21 -7.23
CA LEU A 22 9.20 4.28 -8.34
C LEU A 22 7.87 3.67 -8.79
N GLU A 23 7.73 3.38 -10.08
CA GLU A 23 6.52 2.78 -10.65
C GLU A 23 6.88 1.53 -11.46
N GLU A 24 6.27 0.39 -11.12
CA GLU A 24 6.52 -0.89 -11.77
C GLU A 24 5.22 -1.65 -12.08
N GLY A 25 5.29 -2.57 -13.05
CA GLY A 25 4.20 -3.47 -13.41
C GLY A 25 4.27 -4.80 -12.67
N CYS A 26 3.11 -5.33 -12.30
CA CYS A 26 3.05 -6.65 -11.63
C CYS A 26 3.47 -7.82 -12.54
N GLY A 27 3.59 -7.63 -13.85
CA GLY A 27 4.11 -8.65 -14.78
C GLY A 27 5.62 -8.92 -14.67
N LEU A 28 6.37 -8.10 -13.93
CA LEU A 28 7.79 -8.33 -13.68
C LEU A 28 7.97 -9.31 -12.51
N ALA A 29 9.06 -10.10 -12.58
CA ALA A 29 9.47 -11.00 -11.49
C ALA A 29 9.79 -10.19 -10.23
N PRO A 30 9.13 -10.43 -9.08
CA PRO A 30 9.26 -9.57 -7.92
C PRO A 30 10.62 -9.68 -7.21
N HIS A 31 11.15 -10.89 -7.05
CA HIS A 31 12.34 -11.12 -6.24
C HIS A 31 13.63 -10.46 -6.75
N PRO A 32 13.95 -10.49 -8.07
CA PRO A 32 15.11 -9.77 -8.61
C PRO A 32 15.03 -8.26 -8.38
N LEU A 33 13.85 -7.66 -8.66
CA LEU A 33 13.64 -6.24 -8.48
C LEU A 33 13.72 -5.83 -7.01
N LEU A 34 13.09 -6.57 -6.10
CA LEU A 34 13.17 -6.29 -4.67
C LEU A 34 14.59 -6.37 -4.12
N ARG A 35 15.42 -7.29 -4.65
CA ARG A 35 16.84 -7.38 -4.27
C ARG A 35 17.62 -6.15 -4.70
N GLU A 36 17.42 -5.70 -5.92
CA GLU A 36 18.04 -4.50 -6.46
C GLU A 36 17.64 -3.26 -5.65
N LEU A 37 16.34 -3.04 -5.48
CA LEU A 37 15.81 -1.90 -4.73
C LEU A 37 16.27 -1.87 -3.27
N THR A 38 16.28 -3.01 -2.58
CA THR A 38 16.76 -3.06 -1.18
C THR A 38 18.24 -2.75 -1.07
N SER A 39 19.03 -3.13 -2.05
CA SER A 39 20.45 -2.79 -2.11
C SER A 39 20.66 -1.28 -2.30
N GLU A 40 19.93 -0.67 -3.23
CA GLU A 40 19.99 0.77 -3.50
C GLU A 40 19.50 1.61 -2.31
N ILE A 41 18.38 1.23 -1.70
CA ILE A 41 17.81 1.90 -0.52
C ILE A 41 18.79 1.83 0.65
N SER A 42 19.44 0.69 0.87
CA SER A 42 20.44 0.53 1.92
C SER A 42 21.65 1.44 1.72
N ALA A 43 22.04 1.69 0.48
CA ALA A 43 23.15 2.58 0.13
C ALA A 43 22.76 4.07 0.27
N SER A 44 21.57 4.45 -0.19
CA SER A 44 21.12 5.84 -0.22
C SER A 44 20.50 6.33 1.10
N LYS A 45 19.97 5.41 1.92
CA LYS A 45 19.13 5.69 3.11
C LYS A 45 17.88 6.52 2.80
N ALA A 46 17.51 6.66 1.53
CA ALA A 46 16.32 7.38 1.12
C ALA A 46 15.08 6.50 1.29
N LEU A 47 13.99 7.08 1.79
CA LEU A 47 12.69 6.41 1.77
C LEU A 47 12.24 6.25 0.32
N THR A 48 11.83 5.04 -0.05
CA THR A 48 11.35 4.74 -1.41
C THR A 48 9.92 4.22 -1.35
N LEU A 49 9.08 4.75 -2.20
CA LEU A 49 7.71 4.32 -2.41
C LEU A 49 7.64 3.60 -3.75
N LEU A 50 7.39 2.28 -3.73
CA LEU A 50 7.19 1.51 -4.95
C LEU A 50 5.69 1.42 -5.23
N ARG A 51 5.25 2.00 -6.34
CA ARG A 51 3.90 1.83 -6.85
C ARG A 51 3.84 0.65 -7.79
N LEU A 52 3.04 -0.34 -7.44
CA LEU A 52 2.73 -1.46 -8.33
C LEU A 52 1.47 -1.17 -9.15
N SER A 53 1.53 -1.48 -10.45
CA SER A 53 0.40 -1.41 -11.38
C SER A 53 0.05 -2.81 -11.89
N GLY A 54 -1.22 -3.18 -11.85
CA GLY A 54 -1.71 -4.52 -12.18
C GLY A 54 -2.34 -5.20 -10.98
N ASP A 55 -2.43 -6.52 -11.01
CA ASP A 55 -2.94 -7.34 -9.90
C ASP A 55 -1.76 -7.98 -9.16
N ALA A 56 -1.41 -7.42 -8.02
CA ALA A 56 -0.29 -7.90 -7.21
C ALA A 56 -0.53 -9.29 -6.58
N GLY A 57 -1.76 -9.79 -6.60
CA GLY A 57 -2.12 -11.11 -6.07
C GLY A 57 -1.99 -12.24 -7.11
N VAL A 58 -1.77 -11.89 -8.39
CA VAL A 58 -1.62 -12.87 -9.48
C VAL A 58 -0.14 -13.08 -9.78
N ASP A 59 0.26 -14.32 -9.96
CA ASP A 59 1.59 -14.67 -10.47
C ASP A 59 1.59 -14.57 -12.00
N GLU A 60 1.98 -13.40 -12.52
CA GLU A 60 2.11 -13.16 -13.95
C GLU A 60 3.49 -13.55 -14.48
N SER A 61 4.50 -13.63 -13.62
CA SER A 61 5.89 -13.89 -13.98
C SER A 61 6.28 -15.36 -13.95
N GLY A 62 5.52 -16.22 -13.25
CA GLY A 62 5.87 -17.61 -12.96
C GLY A 62 6.86 -17.77 -11.78
N GLU A 63 7.16 -16.68 -11.07
CA GLU A 63 8.10 -16.66 -9.92
C GLU A 63 7.40 -16.29 -8.59
N GLY A 64 6.09 -16.45 -8.53
CA GLY A 64 5.25 -16.06 -7.41
C GLY A 64 4.62 -14.66 -7.59
N SER A 65 3.58 -14.40 -6.82
CA SER A 65 2.89 -13.11 -6.85
C SER A 65 3.68 -12.03 -6.09
N TRP A 66 3.44 -10.77 -6.45
CA TRP A 66 4.01 -9.64 -5.72
C TRP A 66 3.62 -9.64 -4.24
N MET A 67 2.37 -10.02 -3.91
CA MET A 67 1.95 -10.08 -2.51
C MET A 67 2.71 -11.13 -1.70
N GLU A 68 3.01 -12.29 -2.27
CA GLU A 68 3.84 -13.33 -1.64
C GLU A 68 5.28 -12.83 -1.45
N ALA A 69 5.87 -12.22 -2.47
CA ALA A 69 7.21 -11.67 -2.39
C ALA A 69 7.33 -10.56 -1.33
N LEU A 70 6.39 -9.60 -1.33
CA LEU A 70 6.37 -8.52 -0.34
C LEU A 70 6.21 -9.04 1.09
N ALA A 71 5.41 -10.10 1.29
CA ALA A 71 5.29 -10.77 2.57
C ALA A 71 6.60 -11.45 3.00
N ALA A 72 7.23 -12.19 2.09
CA ALA A 72 8.51 -12.88 2.35
C ALA A 72 9.65 -11.90 2.69
N TRP A 73 9.66 -10.73 2.05
CA TRP A 73 10.65 -9.68 2.29
C TRP A 73 10.26 -8.72 3.42
N ARG A 74 9.10 -8.93 4.06
CA ARG A 74 8.54 -8.08 5.14
C ARG A 74 8.46 -6.60 4.77
N ILE A 75 8.14 -6.31 3.51
CA ILE A 75 8.01 -4.94 3.03
C ILE A 75 6.64 -4.41 3.40
N PRO A 76 6.56 -3.24 4.09
CA PRO A 76 5.27 -2.65 4.45
C PRO A 76 4.48 -2.25 3.20
N VAL A 77 3.18 -2.59 3.18
CA VAL A 77 2.29 -2.37 2.04
C VAL A 77 1.13 -1.46 2.40
N LEU A 78 0.86 -0.50 1.54
CA LEU A 78 -0.33 0.35 1.57
C LEU A 78 -1.21 0.03 0.38
N MET A 79 -2.48 -0.29 0.62
CA MET A 79 -3.44 -0.55 -0.46
C MET A 79 -4.27 0.70 -0.76
N LEU A 80 -4.38 1.03 -2.05
CA LEU A 80 -5.21 2.13 -2.51
C LEU A 80 -6.52 1.59 -3.08
N ALA A 81 -7.64 2.04 -2.54
CA ALA A 81 -8.97 1.58 -2.94
C ALA A 81 -9.87 2.76 -3.38
N GLN A 82 -10.54 2.58 -4.52
CA GLN A 82 -11.51 3.56 -5.00
C GLN A 82 -12.93 3.04 -4.83
N PRO A 83 -13.83 3.82 -4.23
CA PRO A 83 -15.23 3.46 -4.16
C PRO A 83 -15.88 3.52 -5.55
N ARG A 84 -16.94 2.76 -5.72
CA ARG A 84 -17.86 2.88 -6.86
C ARG A 84 -18.73 4.13 -6.70
N ALA A 85 -19.51 4.47 -7.71
CA ALA A 85 -20.43 5.61 -7.68
C ALA A 85 -21.47 5.52 -6.55
N ASP A 86 -21.79 4.31 -6.10
CA ASP A 86 -22.69 4.05 -4.96
C ASP A 86 -22.00 4.11 -3.59
N GLY A 87 -20.72 4.49 -3.54
CA GLY A 87 -19.90 4.56 -2.33
C GLY A 87 -19.41 3.21 -1.79
N ARG A 88 -19.78 2.09 -2.44
CA ARG A 88 -19.32 0.74 -2.06
C ARG A 88 -17.99 0.42 -2.72
N PHE A 89 -17.24 -0.50 -2.13
CA PHE A 89 -16.04 -1.05 -2.75
C PHE A 89 -16.34 -2.32 -3.54
N ALA A 90 -15.52 -2.57 -4.56
CA ALA A 90 -15.53 -3.85 -5.25
C ALA A 90 -15.10 -4.97 -4.29
N GLY A 91 -15.65 -6.17 -4.46
CA GLY A 91 -15.33 -7.34 -3.61
C GLY A 91 -13.85 -7.71 -3.60
N ILE A 92 -13.09 -7.28 -4.61
CA ILE A 92 -11.64 -7.47 -4.63
C ILE A 92 -10.93 -6.74 -3.47
N VAL A 93 -11.44 -5.62 -2.96
CA VAL A 93 -10.80 -4.89 -1.85
C VAL A 93 -10.78 -5.73 -0.57
N PRO A 94 -11.92 -6.21 -0.02
CA PRO A 94 -11.87 -7.09 1.15
C PRO A 94 -11.17 -8.43 0.86
N ALA A 95 -11.25 -8.97 -0.35
CA ALA A 95 -10.53 -10.18 -0.73
C ALA A 95 -9.02 -9.99 -0.68
N SER A 96 -8.49 -8.88 -1.20
CA SER A 96 -7.06 -8.56 -1.12
C SER A 96 -6.58 -8.37 0.32
N VAL A 97 -7.41 -7.77 1.19
CA VAL A 97 -7.08 -7.65 2.63
C VAL A 97 -7.05 -9.03 3.30
N ALA A 98 -8.01 -9.91 2.98
CA ALA A 98 -8.02 -11.27 3.51
C ALA A 98 -6.79 -12.06 3.03
N PHE A 99 -6.42 -11.93 1.78
CA PHE A 99 -5.23 -12.56 1.21
C PHE A 99 -3.94 -12.02 1.85
N ALA A 100 -3.81 -10.71 2.01
CA ALA A 100 -2.69 -10.10 2.72
C ALA A 100 -2.53 -10.66 4.15
N ARG A 101 -3.65 -10.81 4.87
CA ARG A 101 -3.65 -11.41 6.22
C ARG A 101 -3.23 -12.89 6.19
N ALA A 102 -3.69 -13.65 5.21
CA ALA A 102 -3.31 -15.07 5.06
C ALA A 102 -1.81 -15.25 4.79
N LEU A 103 -1.20 -14.30 4.08
CA LEU A 103 0.25 -14.27 3.81
C LEU A 103 1.08 -13.66 4.95
N ASN A 104 0.47 -13.18 6.03
CA ASN A 104 1.14 -12.35 7.05
C ASN A 104 1.87 -11.14 6.47
N LEU A 105 1.31 -10.53 5.42
CA LEU A 105 1.84 -9.33 4.79
C LEU A 105 1.84 -8.16 5.79
N SER A 106 2.92 -7.41 5.88
CA SER A 106 3.04 -6.20 6.68
C SER A 106 2.13 -5.08 6.12
N LEU A 107 0.80 -5.24 6.32
CA LEU A 107 -0.20 -4.33 5.79
C LEU A 107 -0.33 -3.08 6.67
N LEU A 108 0.15 -1.93 6.19
CA LEU A 108 -0.05 -0.63 6.84
C LEU A 108 -1.53 -0.25 6.91
N GLY A 109 -2.28 -0.54 5.85
CA GLY A 109 -3.72 -0.34 5.79
C GLY A 109 -4.21 0.02 4.40
N LEU A 110 -5.43 0.61 4.36
CA LEU A 110 -6.08 1.05 3.15
C LEU A 110 -6.23 2.58 3.14
N VAL A 111 -6.08 3.16 1.96
CA VAL A 111 -6.42 4.56 1.69
C VAL A 111 -7.54 4.60 0.65
N GLN A 112 -8.61 5.29 0.96
CA GLN A 112 -9.67 5.55 -0.01
C GLN A 112 -9.23 6.66 -0.97
N LEU A 113 -9.42 6.44 -2.27
CA LEU A 113 -9.16 7.44 -3.31
C LEU A 113 -10.49 8.06 -3.80
N GLY A 114 -10.71 9.32 -3.50
CA GLY A 114 -11.91 10.05 -3.88
C GLY A 114 -13.20 9.50 -3.25
N GLY A 115 -14.33 10.08 -3.67
CA GLY A 115 -15.64 9.76 -3.13
C GLY A 115 -15.86 10.24 -1.70
N GLU A 116 -17.06 10.15 -1.20
CA GLU A 116 -17.40 10.57 0.15
C GLU A 116 -16.72 9.69 1.21
N TRP A 117 -16.07 10.31 2.20
CA TRP A 117 -15.47 9.62 3.33
C TRP A 117 -16.49 9.47 4.47
N ASP A 118 -17.17 8.33 4.49
CA ASP A 118 -18.17 7.98 5.51
C ASP A 118 -17.49 7.27 6.68
N VAL A 119 -17.10 8.03 7.70
CA VAL A 119 -16.39 7.51 8.89
C VAL A 119 -17.16 6.39 9.59
N PRO A 120 -18.48 6.49 9.87
CA PRO A 120 -19.26 5.39 10.46
C PRO A 120 -19.15 4.09 9.66
N LYS A 121 -19.33 4.13 8.33
CA LYS A 121 -19.20 2.95 7.49
C LYS A 121 -17.79 2.37 7.52
N ARG A 122 -16.75 3.22 7.47
CA ARG A 122 -15.34 2.74 7.49
C ARG A 122 -14.95 2.12 8.82
N ARG A 123 -15.61 2.47 9.90
CA ARG A 123 -15.41 1.84 11.22
C ARG A 123 -16.08 0.47 11.35
N THR A 124 -17.14 0.23 10.60
CA THR A 124 -17.97 -0.98 10.71
C THR A 124 -17.72 -2.02 9.62
N ASP A 125 -17.04 -1.67 8.52
CA ASP A 125 -16.78 -2.60 7.40
C ASP A 125 -15.64 -3.62 7.68
N GLY A 126 -14.95 -3.50 8.80
CA GLY A 126 -13.89 -4.43 9.23
C GLY A 126 -12.57 -4.31 8.47
N LEU A 127 -12.43 -3.28 7.63
CA LEU A 127 -11.22 -3.04 6.85
C LEU A 127 -10.28 -2.07 7.57
N PRO A 128 -8.95 -2.22 7.42
CA PRO A 128 -7.95 -1.43 8.15
C PRO A 128 -7.70 -0.06 7.49
N TRP A 129 -8.72 0.80 7.45
CA TRP A 129 -8.61 2.12 6.87
C TRP A 129 -7.64 3.04 7.63
N CYS A 130 -6.84 3.81 6.89
CA CYS A 130 -5.98 4.88 7.42
C CYS A 130 -6.56 6.27 7.17
N GLY A 131 -7.36 6.42 6.13
CA GLY A 131 -7.95 7.70 5.72
C GLY A 131 -8.33 7.72 4.25
N CYS A 132 -8.49 8.92 3.72
CA CYS A 132 -8.81 9.14 2.30
C CYS A 132 -7.94 10.24 1.70
N LEU A 133 -7.84 10.20 0.37
CA LEU A 133 -7.32 11.27 -0.47
C LEU A 133 -8.43 11.66 -1.46
N GLN A 134 -8.89 12.90 -1.39
CA GLN A 134 -9.97 13.41 -2.24
C GLN A 134 -9.47 13.90 -3.59
N GLY A 135 -8.27 14.46 -3.63
CA GLY A 135 -7.67 15.01 -4.83
C GLY A 135 -6.25 15.51 -4.60
N PRO A 136 -5.63 16.14 -5.61
CA PRO A 136 -4.26 16.63 -5.52
C PRO A 136 -4.08 17.81 -4.54
N ASP A 137 -5.15 18.52 -4.24
CA ASP A 137 -5.15 19.68 -3.34
C ASP A 137 -5.58 19.32 -1.91
N ASP A 138 -5.72 18.01 -1.61
CA ASP A 138 -6.11 17.54 -0.29
C ASP A 138 -4.96 17.68 0.70
N ASP A 139 -5.30 17.90 1.97
CA ASP A 139 -4.31 17.94 3.06
C ASP A 139 -4.12 16.53 3.65
N PRO A 140 -3.09 15.79 3.26
CA PRO A 140 -2.89 14.42 3.69
C PRO A 140 -2.29 14.27 5.09
N ARG A 141 -2.04 15.36 5.85
CA ARG A 141 -1.32 15.30 7.13
C ARG A 141 -1.89 14.30 8.13
N GLY A 142 -3.22 14.24 8.25
CA GLY A 142 -3.88 13.27 9.13
C GLY A 142 -3.64 11.83 8.69
N LEU A 143 -3.69 11.57 7.38
CA LEU A 143 -3.37 10.28 6.78
C LEU A 143 -1.90 9.91 7.00
N ILE A 144 -0.98 10.84 6.75
CA ILE A 144 0.46 10.64 6.94
C ILE A 144 0.76 10.28 8.40
N SER A 145 0.21 11.02 9.37
CA SER A 145 0.37 10.72 10.80
C SER A 145 -0.15 9.32 11.15
N CYS A 146 -1.30 8.91 10.58
CA CYS A 146 -1.82 7.56 10.77
C CYS A 146 -0.89 6.49 10.21
N LEU A 147 -0.35 6.69 9.01
CA LEU A 147 0.56 5.76 8.36
C LEU A 147 1.89 5.62 9.12
N GLN A 148 2.47 6.74 9.55
CA GLN A 148 3.69 6.77 10.37
C GLN A 148 3.50 6.00 11.67
N HIS A 149 2.41 6.26 12.39
CA HIS A 149 2.09 5.54 13.61
C HIS A 149 1.96 4.02 13.37
N ARG A 150 1.26 3.61 12.32
CA ARG A 150 1.12 2.18 11.98
C ARG A 150 2.45 1.53 11.60
N GLN A 151 3.29 2.24 10.86
CA GLN A 151 4.64 1.77 10.54
C GLN A 151 5.47 1.53 11.80
N GLU A 152 5.42 2.46 12.76
CA GLU A 152 6.10 2.29 14.05
C GLU A 152 5.57 1.08 14.84
N VAL A 153 4.25 0.87 14.85
CA VAL A 153 3.64 -0.28 15.53
C VAL A 153 4.09 -1.61 14.91
N LEU A 154 4.10 -1.70 13.57
CA LEU A 154 4.58 -2.89 12.87
C LEU A 154 6.05 -3.16 13.18
N ALA A 155 6.91 -2.14 13.09
CA ALA A 155 8.34 -2.28 13.39
C ALA A 155 8.61 -2.76 14.84
N ARG A 156 7.81 -2.29 15.81
CA ARG A 156 7.91 -2.77 17.20
C ARG A 156 7.42 -4.21 17.37
N GLY A 157 6.36 -4.60 16.67
CA GLY A 157 5.83 -5.97 16.68
C GLY A 157 6.82 -6.97 16.12
N GLU A 158 7.54 -6.63 15.07
CA GLU A 158 8.58 -7.46 14.47
C GLU A 158 9.80 -7.63 15.42
N ALA A 159 10.19 -6.56 16.11
CA ALA A 159 11.28 -6.61 17.08
C ALA A 159 10.97 -7.51 18.30
N SER A 160 9.70 -7.63 18.69
CA SER A 160 9.27 -8.47 19.83
C SER A 160 9.07 -9.95 19.46
N GLY A 161 8.98 -10.29 18.19
CA GLY A 161 8.77 -11.67 17.70
C GLY A 161 10.07 -12.42 17.37
N SER A 162 11.24 -11.83 17.59
CA SER A 162 12.55 -12.39 17.25
C SER A 162 13.29 -12.95 18.48
N VAL A 163 12.56 -13.68 19.35
CA VAL A 163 13.15 -14.42 20.49
C VAL A 163 12.89 -15.91 20.35
#